data_106010b24c9cabda27004bcbe2c3ed0c
#
_entry.id   106010b24c9cabda27004bcbe2c3ed0c
#
_cell.length_a   1.000
_cell.length_b   1.000
_cell.length_c   1.000
_cell.angle_alpha   90.00
_cell.angle_beta   90.00
_cell.angle_gamma   90.00
#
_symmetry.space_group_name_H-M   'P 1'
#
loop_
_entity.id
_entity.type
_entity.pdbx_description
1 polymer ?
#
loop_
_entity_poly.entity_id
_entity_poly.type
_entity_poly.pdbx_seq_one_letter_code
_entity_poly.pdbx_strand_id
1 'polypeptide(L)'
;MKKYAKIINEETKLCEVGLGTNKNFYASIGMEEMEVEQAYDGSWYVKGYAPVKPVEELQAEVRAVRNSYLETYVDSKQLVMVWDSLSADDKKLYADYRTYLLDYTELEGWYLQNPMTLDEWKNSIKPVKENISVEEVVVSKMENVEESEEVI
;
A
#
# COMPACT_ATOMS: atom_id res chain seq x y z
N MET A 1 12.96 -11.48 -16.74
CA MET A 1 14.18 -12.06 -16.13
C MET A 1 14.55 -13.33 -16.89
N LYS A 2 15.78 -13.42 -17.39
CA LYS A 2 16.27 -14.63 -18.06
C LYS A 2 16.75 -15.67 -17.05
N LYS A 3 16.27 -16.89 -17.20
CA LYS A 3 16.66 -18.05 -16.41
C LYS A 3 16.71 -19.30 -17.29
N TYR A 4 17.42 -20.33 -16.84
CA TYR A 4 17.31 -21.65 -17.42
C TYR A 4 15.99 -22.27 -16.95
N ALA A 5 15.13 -22.60 -17.89
CA ALA A 5 13.80 -23.08 -17.59
C ALA A 5 13.31 -24.10 -18.63
N LYS A 6 12.31 -24.86 -18.26
CA LYS A 6 11.59 -25.79 -19.11
C LYS A 6 10.09 -25.63 -18.88
N ILE A 7 9.34 -25.55 -19.98
CA ILE A 7 7.88 -25.53 -19.92
C ILE A 7 7.39 -26.92 -19.52
N ILE A 8 6.65 -27.02 -18.42
CA ILE A 8 6.07 -28.26 -17.91
C ILE A 8 4.57 -28.37 -18.19
N ASN A 9 3.93 -27.27 -18.56
CA ASN A 9 2.55 -27.25 -19.05
C ASN A 9 2.42 -26.24 -20.19
N GLU A 10 2.16 -26.77 -21.40
CA GLU A 10 2.06 -25.96 -22.62
C GLU A 10 0.85 -25.03 -22.66
N GLU A 11 -0.24 -25.41 -21.98
CA GLU A 11 -1.46 -24.59 -21.96
C GLU A 11 -1.30 -23.36 -21.10
N THR A 12 -0.75 -23.54 -19.91
CA THR A 12 -0.56 -22.45 -18.92
C THR A 12 0.78 -21.75 -19.02
N LYS A 13 1.75 -22.34 -19.77
CA LYS A 13 3.14 -21.90 -19.83
C LYS A 13 3.87 -21.92 -18.48
N LEU A 14 3.41 -22.79 -17.59
CA LEU A 14 4.09 -23.07 -16.33
C LEU A 14 5.48 -23.66 -16.59
N CYS A 15 6.47 -23.14 -15.90
CA CYS A 15 7.88 -23.51 -16.05
C CYS A 15 8.46 -24.11 -14.78
N GLU A 16 9.37 -25.05 -14.95
CA GLU A 16 10.37 -25.41 -13.97
C GLU A 16 11.64 -24.58 -14.22
N VAL A 17 12.23 -23.98 -13.19
CA VAL A 17 13.33 -23.03 -13.29
C VAL A 17 14.55 -23.52 -12.53
N GLY A 18 15.71 -23.44 -13.17
CA GLY A 18 17.00 -23.72 -12.56
C GLY A 18 17.49 -22.52 -11.73
N LEU A 19 18.07 -22.82 -10.55
CA LEU A 19 18.58 -21.80 -9.62
C LEU A 19 20.03 -21.36 -9.91
N GLY A 20 20.74 -22.09 -10.78
CA GLY A 20 22.15 -21.86 -11.07
C GLY A 20 22.41 -21.29 -12.46
N THR A 21 23.67 -21.27 -12.83
CA THR A 21 24.17 -20.68 -14.09
C THR A 21 24.89 -21.68 -14.99
N ASN A 22 24.95 -22.98 -14.64
CA ASN A 22 25.67 -23.98 -15.41
C ASN A 22 24.88 -24.41 -16.65
N LYS A 23 25.16 -23.77 -17.79
CA LYS A 23 24.52 -24.00 -19.06
C LYS A 23 24.51 -25.49 -19.49
N ASN A 24 25.64 -26.18 -19.34
CA ASN A 24 25.77 -27.57 -19.78
C ASN A 24 24.92 -28.51 -18.94
N PHE A 25 24.88 -28.28 -17.63
CA PHE A 25 24.04 -29.04 -16.71
C PHE A 25 22.55 -28.88 -17.07
N TYR A 26 22.09 -27.64 -17.22
CA TYR A 26 20.68 -27.39 -17.52
C TYR A 26 20.27 -27.87 -18.91
N ALA A 27 21.15 -27.76 -19.90
CA ALA A 27 20.90 -28.35 -21.23
C ALA A 27 20.73 -29.88 -21.17
N SER A 28 21.49 -30.55 -20.29
CA SER A 28 21.40 -32.01 -20.10
C SER A 28 20.05 -32.49 -19.54
N ILE A 29 19.35 -31.62 -18.81
CA ILE A 29 18.01 -31.90 -18.24
C ILE A 29 16.86 -31.25 -19.01
N GLY A 30 17.13 -30.69 -20.19
CA GLY A 30 16.12 -30.15 -21.10
C GLY A 30 15.71 -28.70 -20.80
N MET A 31 16.51 -27.99 -20.01
CA MET A 31 16.28 -26.56 -19.75
C MET A 31 17.06 -25.70 -20.75
N GLU A 32 16.46 -24.63 -21.17
CA GLU A 32 17.06 -23.60 -22.03
C GLU A 32 16.90 -22.20 -21.40
N GLU A 33 17.75 -21.27 -21.82
CA GLU A 33 17.63 -19.89 -21.36
C GLU A 33 16.39 -19.24 -21.97
N MET A 34 15.46 -18.78 -21.12
CA MET A 34 14.24 -18.11 -21.55
C MET A 34 13.84 -16.98 -20.62
N GLU A 35 13.06 -16.05 -21.17
CA GLU A 35 12.43 -14.99 -20.37
C GLU A 35 11.28 -15.58 -19.56
N VAL A 36 11.37 -15.47 -18.24
CA VAL A 36 10.36 -15.96 -17.28
C VAL A 36 9.98 -14.88 -16.28
N GLU A 37 8.82 -15.06 -15.69
CA GLU A 37 8.33 -14.23 -14.60
C GLU A 37 7.74 -15.09 -13.49
N GLN A 38 7.80 -14.60 -12.26
CA GLN A 38 7.24 -15.29 -11.11
C GLN A 38 5.82 -14.78 -10.85
N ALA A 39 4.88 -15.72 -10.69
CA ALA A 39 3.51 -15.40 -10.31
C ALA A 39 3.39 -15.13 -8.80
N TYR A 40 2.23 -14.65 -8.37
CA TYR A 40 1.93 -14.33 -6.98
C TYR A 40 2.03 -15.53 -6.02
N ASP A 41 1.84 -16.74 -6.52
CA ASP A 41 1.94 -18.00 -5.77
C ASP A 41 3.37 -18.56 -5.70
N GLY A 42 4.35 -17.86 -6.28
CA GLY A 42 5.74 -18.28 -6.38
C GLY A 42 6.06 -19.18 -7.57
N SER A 43 5.08 -19.62 -8.34
CA SER A 43 5.28 -20.41 -9.55
C SER A 43 5.89 -19.58 -10.67
N TRP A 44 6.65 -20.23 -11.55
CA TRP A 44 7.29 -19.58 -12.68
C TRP A 44 6.53 -19.84 -13.98
N TYR A 45 6.44 -18.82 -14.81
CA TYR A 45 5.78 -18.86 -16.12
C TYR A 45 6.65 -18.20 -17.18
N VAL A 46 6.42 -18.53 -18.45
CA VAL A 46 6.95 -17.75 -19.56
C VAL A 46 6.45 -16.31 -19.40
N LYS A 47 7.32 -15.33 -19.66
CA LYS A 47 6.96 -13.90 -19.53
C LYS A 47 5.67 -13.57 -20.29
N GLY A 48 4.75 -12.92 -19.61
CA GLY A 48 3.43 -12.56 -20.13
C GLY A 48 2.33 -13.58 -19.84
N TYR A 49 2.64 -14.73 -19.25
CA TYR A 49 1.69 -15.82 -18.96
C TYR A 49 1.43 -16.04 -17.47
N ALA A 50 2.13 -15.35 -16.57
CA ALA A 50 1.88 -15.47 -15.14
C ALA A 50 0.46 -15.01 -14.78
N PRO A 51 -0.32 -15.86 -14.08
CA PRO A 51 -1.66 -15.47 -13.65
C PRO A 51 -1.60 -14.31 -12.66
N VAL A 52 -2.59 -13.45 -12.74
CA VAL A 52 -2.82 -12.36 -11.79
C VAL A 52 -3.65 -12.89 -10.63
N LYS A 53 -3.34 -12.45 -9.42
CA LYS A 53 -4.11 -12.81 -8.23
C LYS A 53 -5.59 -12.43 -8.41
N PRO A 54 -6.53 -13.35 -8.14
CA PRO A 54 -7.96 -13.07 -8.26
C PRO A 54 -8.38 -11.88 -7.38
N VAL A 55 -9.31 -11.07 -7.88
CA VAL A 55 -9.83 -9.90 -7.16
C VAL A 55 -10.44 -10.30 -5.82
N GLU A 56 -11.13 -11.42 -5.76
CA GLU A 56 -11.75 -11.96 -4.53
C GLU A 56 -10.72 -12.24 -3.44
N GLU A 57 -9.54 -12.76 -3.81
CA GLU A 57 -8.45 -12.98 -2.85
C GLU A 57 -7.86 -11.66 -2.35
N LEU A 58 -7.63 -10.70 -3.24
CA LEU A 58 -7.17 -9.36 -2.86
C LEU A 58 -8.15 -8.68 -1.91
N GLN A 59 -9.44 -8.78 -2.20
CA GLN A 59 -10.49 -8.24 -1.36
C GLN A 59 -10.51 -8.90 0.02
N ALA A 60 -10.36 -10.22 0.08
CA ALA A 60 -10.32 -10.96 1.34
C ALA A 60 -9.13 -10.54 2.21
N GLU A 61 -7.95 -10.39 1.60
CA GLU A 61 -6.74 -9.95 2.28
C GLU A 61 -6.88 -8.55 2.87
N VAL A 62 -7.37 -7.60 2.09
CA VAL A 62 -7.54 -6.21 2.56
C VAL A 62 -8.62 -6.11 3.62
N ARG A 63 -9.72 -6.89 3.51
CA ARG A 63 -10.72 -6.99 4.59
C ARG A 63 -10.11 -7.56 5.87
N ALA A 64 -9.26 -8.57 5.78
CA ALA A 64 -8.60 -9.14 6.95
C ALA A 64 -7.71 -8.11 7.65
N VAL A 65 -6.93 -7.34 6.90
CA VAL A 65 -6.11 -6.24 7.43
C VAL A 65 -6.98 -5.18 8.10
N ARG A 66 -8.04 -4.71 7.42
CA ARG A 66 -9.00 -3.75 7.98
C ARG A 66 -9.60 -4.25 9.29
N ASN A 67 -10.04 -5.50 9.32
CA ASN A 67 -10.65 -6.09 10.51
C ASN A 67 -9.65 -6.18 11.67
N SER A 68 -8.39 -6.53 11.37
CA SER A 68 -7.33 -6.52 12.39
C SER A 68 -7.07 -5.12 12.95
N TYR A 69 -7.17 -4.08 12.13
CA TYR A 69 -7.03 -2.70 12.59
C TYR A 69 -8.22 -2.25 13.44
N LEU A 70 -9.44 -2.64 13.08
CA LEU A 70 -10.62 -2.42 13.93
C LEU A 70 -10.43 -3.06 15.30
N GLU A 71 -10.01 -4.32 15.35
CA GLU A 71 -9.78 -5.05 16.59
C GLU A 71 -8.66 -4.40 17.41
N THR A 72 -7.51 -4.14 16.80
CA THR A 72 -6.30 -3.67 17.49
C THR A 72 -6.42 -2.23 17.97
N TYR A 73 -6.94 -1.32 17.13
CA TYR A 73 -6.89 0.12 17.37
C TYR A 73 -8.20 0.71 17.87
N VAL A 74 -9.32 0.10 17.57
CA VAL A 74 -10.66 0.65 17.85
C VAL A 74 -11.40 -0.15 18.90
N ASP A 75 -11.63 -1.43 18.68
CA ASP A 75 -12.48 -2.25 19.56
C ASP A 75 -11.89 -2.39 20.96
N SER A 76 -10.57 -2.41 21.06
CA SER A 76 -9.87 -2.39 22.35
C SER A 76 -10.16 -1.14 23.19
N LYS A 77 -10.57 -0.03 22.57
CA LYS A 77 -10.94 1.23 23.22
C LYS A 77 -12.40 1.31 23.62
N GLN A 78 -13.24 0.39 23.13
CA GLN A 78 -14.69 0.37 23.40
C GLN A 78 -15.06 -0.27 24.74
N LEU A 79 -14.11 -0.86 25.46
CA LEU A 79 -14.33 -1.29 26.84
C LEU A 79 -14.76 -0.07 27.67
N VAL A 80 -15.85 -0.19 28.40
CA VAL A 80 -16.51 0.93 29.13
C VAL A 80 -15.51 1.72 29.98
N MET A 81 -14.69 1.05 30.78
CA MET A 81 -13.71 1.72 31.63
C MET A 81 -12.62 2.47 30.82
N VAL A 82 -12.20 1.92 29.68
CA VAL A 82 -11.21 2.56 28.82
C VAL A 82 -11.83 3.74 28.10
N TRP A 83 -13.01 3.55 27.53
CA TRP A 83 -13.73 4.59 26.79
C TRP A 83 -14.05 5.81 27.67
N ASP A 84 -14.55 5.58 28.89
CA ASP A 84 -14.88 6.64 29.83
C ASP A 84 -13.66 7.43 30.31
N SER A 85 -12.46 6.82 30.28
CA SER A 85 -11.21 7.47 30.62
C SER A 85 -10.64 8.38 29.52
N LEU A 86 -11.13 8.24 28.28
CA LEU A 86 -10.63 9.01 27.14
C LEU A 86 -11.15 10.45 27.16
N SER A 87 -10.32 11.39 26.67
CA SER A 87 -10.76 12.74 26.39
C SER A 87 -11.82 12.79 25.28
N ALA A 88 -12.57 13.89 25.20
CA ALA A 88 -13.53 14.09 24.12
C ALA A 88 -12.87 14.06 22.74
N ASP A 89 -11.68 14.62 22.61
CA ASP A 89 -10.90 14.63 21.37
C ASP A 89 -10.44 13.22 20.98
N ASP A 90 -10.00 12.40 21.92
CA ASP A 90 -9.61 11.03 21.69
C ASP A 90 -10.83 10.16 21.30
N LYS A 91 -11.96 10.35 21.97
CA LYS A 91 -13.21 9.66 21.60
C LYS A 91 -13.62 9.96 20.16
N LYS A 92 -13.53 11.24 19.77
CA LYS A 92 -13.80 11.65 18.38
C LYS A 92 -12.80 11.04 17.41
N LEU A 93 -11.51 11.06 17.75
CA LEU A 93 -10.45 10.49 16.92
C LEU A 93 -10.70 9.00 16.62
N TYR A 94 -10.98 8.19 17.64
CA TYR A 94 -11.25 6.76 17.45
C TYR A 94 -12.56 6.50 16.70
N ALA A 95 -13.58 7.29 16.94
CA ALA A 95 -14.85 7.21 16.20
C ALA A 95 -14.66 7.54 14.71
N ASP A 96 -13.90 8.57 14.40
CA ASP A 96 -13.60 8.98 13.02
C ASP A 96 -12.71 7.95 12.31
N TYR A 97 -11.72 7.38 13.00
CA TYR A 97 -10.89 6.30 12.43
C TYR A 97 -11.69 5.02 12.17
N ARG A 98 -12.60 4.67 13.08
CA ARG A 98 -13.53 3.55 12.86
C ARG A 98 -14.38 3.77 11.61
N THR A 99 -14.92 4.95 11.44
CA THR A 99 -15.70 5.32 10.24
C THR A 99 -14.84 5.20 8.97
N TYR A 100 -13.62 5.71 9.00
CA TYR A 100 -12.67 5.56 7.89
C TYR A 100 -12.46 4.09 7.51
N LEU A 101 -12.23 3.20 8.50
CA LEU A 101 -12.03 1.77 8.25
C LEU A 101 -13.28 1.08 7.70
N LEU A 102 -14.46 1.43 8.21
CA LEU A 102 -15.72 0.85 7.75
C LEU A 102 -16.07 1.28 6.32
N ASP A 103 -15.82 2.55 6.00
CA ASP A 103 -16.11 3.13 4.68
C ASP A 103 -15.02 2.78 3.66
N TYR A 104 -13.88 2.25 4.10
CA TYR A 104 -12.75 1.96 3.22
C TYR A 104 -13.12 1.04 2.05
N THR A 105 -13.98 0.04 2.29
CA THR A 105 -14.44 -0.91 1.26
C THR A 105 -15.48 -0.36 0.30
N GLU A 106 -15.93 0.88 0.50
CA GLU A 106 -16.80 1.60 -0.42
C GLU A 106 -15.99 2.41 -1.47
N LEU A 107 -14.69 2.55 -1.28
CA LEU A 107 -13.81 3.27 -2.20
C LEU A 107 -13.54 2.43 -3.46
N GLU A 108 -13.48 3.09 -4.61
CA GLU A 108 -13.06 2.44 -5.86
C GLU A 108 -11.61 1.93 -5.73
N GLY A 109 -11.37 0.67 -6.12
CA GLY A 109 -10.04 0.07 -6.08
C GLY A 109 -9.48 -0.17 -4.67
N TRP A 110 -10.32 -0.20 -3.64
CA TRP A 110 -9.90 -0.37 -2.24
C TRP A 110 -9.05 -1.61 -1.97
N TYR A 111 -9.23 -2.67 -2.74
CA TYR A 111 -8.51 -3.95 -2.61
C TYR A 111 -7.08 -3.91 -3.16
N LEU A 112 -6.69 -2.84 -3.83
CA LEU A 112 -5.34 -2.66 -4.39
C LEU A 112 -4.33 -2.17 -3.37
N GLN A 113 -4.78 -1.64 -2.24
CA GLN A 113 -3.95 -1.09 -1.18
C GLN A 113 -4.57 -1.36 0.19
N ASN A 114 -3.73 -1.59 1.20
CA ASN A 114 -4.20 -1.69 2.58
C ASN A 114 -4.66 -0.32 3.11
N PRO A 115 -5.65 -0.30 4.02
CA PRO A 115 -6.00 0.93 4.71
C PRO A 115 -4.83 1.46 5.53
N MET A 116 -4.84 2.75 5.81
CA MET A 116 -3.84 3.37 6.68
C MET A 116 -3.93 2.81 8.09
N THR A 117 -2.77 2.60 8.74
CA THR A 117 -2.71 2.37 10.18
C THR A 117 -3.21 3.61 10.93
N LEU A 118 -3.49 3.47 12.23
CA LEU A 118 -3.93 4.60 13.04
C LEU A 118 -2.96 5.78 13.00
N ASP A 119 -1.66 5.51 13.08
CA ASP A 119 -0.64 6.57 13.07
C ASP A 119 -0.53 7.25 11.71
N GLU A 120 -0.57 6.49 10.62
CA GLU A 120 -0.58 7.05 9.25
C GLU A 120 -1.81 7.91 9.02
N TRP A 121 -2.98 7.45 9.47
CA TRP A 121 -4.24 8.19 9.35
C TRP A 121 -4.22 9.47 10.19
N LYS A 122 -3.75 9.42 11.44
CA LYS A 122 -3.56 10.61 12.28
C LYS A 122 -2.67 11.65 11.60
N ASN A 123 -1.59 11.21 10.98
CA ASN A 123 -0.69 12.11 10.26
C ASN A 123 -1.34 12.72 9.02
N SER A 124 -2.21 11.97 8.33
CA SER A 124 -2.93 12.44 7.14
C SER A 124 -3.95 13.54 7.45
N ILE A 125 -4.57 13.52 8.63
CA ILE A 125 -5.58 14.50 9.07
C ILE A 125 -5.02 15.68 9.86
N LYS A 126 -3.73 15.64 10.26
CA LYS A 126 -3.09 16.82 10.83
C LYS A 126 -3.19 17.97 9.85
N PRO A 127 -3.79 19.10 10.22
CA PRO A 127 -3.80 20.26 9.33
C PRO A 127 -2.36 20.62 9.00
N VAL A 128 -2.12 20.92 7.72
CA VAL A 128 -0.82 21.41 7.21
C VAL A 128 -0.50 22.78 7.77
N LYS A 129 -0.60 22.96 9.11
CA LYS A 129 -0.25 24.20 9.78
C LYS A 129 1.26 24.41 9.94
N GLU A 130 2.06 23.38 9.63
CA GLU A 130 3.53 23.47 9.73
C GLU A 130 4.23 23.73 8.39
N ASN A 131 3.50 23.74 7.28
CA ASN A 131 4.03 24.11 5.96
C ASN A 131 3.31 25.31 5.36
N ILE A 132 2.96 26.31 6.16
CA ILE A 132 2.93 27.68 5.63
C ILE A 132 4.41 27.96 5.39
N SER A 133 4.82 27.71 4.15
CA SER A 133 6.21 27.83 3.77
C SER A 133 6.69 29.23 4.12
N VAL A 134 7.89 29.28 4.63
CA VAL A 134 8.65 30.52 4.79
C VAL A 134 8.58 31.39 3.52
N GLU A 135 8.30 30.80 2.37
CA GLU A 135 8.07 31.45 1.08
C GLU A 135 6.82 32.35 1.03
N GLU A 136 5.66 31.94 1.59
CA GLU A 136 4.46 32.80 1.62
C GLU A 136 4.64 33.99 2.56
N VAL A 137 5.35 33.81 3.67
CA VAL A 137 5.66 34.91 4.59
C VAL A 137 6.68 35.89 3.98
N VAL A 138 7.61 35.39 3.17
CA VAL A 138 8.60 36.22 2.46
C VAL A 138 7.95 37.02 1.34
N VAL A 139 7.02 36.41 0.57
CA VAL A 139 6.27 37.10 -0.50
C VAL A 139 5.39 38.22 0.07
N SER A 140 4.65 37.97 1.16
CA SER A 140 3.83 39.02 1.79
C SER A 140 4.64 40.15 2.41
N LYS A 141 5.88 39.90 2.85
CA LYS A 141 6.80 40.94 3.34
C LYS A 141 7.44 41.74 2.19
N MET A 142 7.67 41.11 1.03
CA MET A 142 8.19 41.81 -0.15
C MET A 142 7.14 42.74 -0.77
N GLU A 143 5.87 42.32 -0.84
CA GLU A 143 4.77 43.15 -1.33
C GLU A 143 4.57 44.40 -0.44
N ASN A 144 4.70 44.28 0.87
CA ASN A 144 4.61 45.42 1.80
C ASN A 144 5.81 46.38 1.71
N VAL A 145 6.96 45.93 1.21
CA VAL A 145 8.15 46.80 1.02
C VAL A 145 8.04 47.59 -0.27
N GLU A 146 7.45 47.03 -1.34
CA GLU A 146 7.23 47.75 -2.59
C GLU A 146 6.18 48.86 -2.46
N GLU A 147 5.10 48.65 -1.69
CA GLU A 147 4.11 49.69 -1.40
C GLU A 147 4.68 50.90 -0.57
N SER A 148 5.72 50.65 0.23
CA SER A 148 6.32 51.69 1.04
C SER A 148 7.36 52.55 0.27
N GLU A 149 7.85 52.11 -0.87
CA GLU A 149 8.80 52.88 -1.72
C GLU A 149 8.09 53.80 -2.74
N GLU A 150 6.78 53.63 -3.02
CA GLU A 150 5.99 54.50 -3.91
C GLU A 150 5.46 55.80 -3.21
N VAL A 151 5.73 56.05 -1.96
CA VAL A 151 5.20 57.19 -1.17
C VAL A 151 6.29 58.25 -0.88
N ILE A 152 7.32 58.34 -1.73
CA ILE A 152 8.29 59.45 -1.61
C ILE A 152 8.15 60.37 -2.85
#